data_5ced231c8d6d5c4e2b955aab9fb6bdce
#
_entry.id   5ced231c8d6d5c4e2b955aab9fb6bdce
#
_cell.length_a   1.000
_cell.length_b   1.000
_cell.length_c   1.000
_cell.angle_alpha   90.00
_cell.angle_beta   90.00
_cell.angle_gamma   90.00
#
_symmetry.space_group_name_H-M   'P 1'
#
loop_
_entity.id
_entity.type
_entity.pdbx_description
1 polymer ?
#
loop_
_entity_poly.entity_id
_entity_poly.type
_entity_poly.pdbx_seq_one_letter_code
_entity_poly.pdbx_strand_id
1 'polypeptide(L)'
;MVTGRGAATALTAAVLLVGACGDGRDAPETQAPPRHESTAAATGAAGVDPELAARSQSALDGAVEAGKPGCSAAVGVEGDVVWAGARGLADLESGAEITEGTVFDIASVSKQFTATAILLLAQAGKLSLDDTLATHVPGLPAWAETVTVAQVMNQTSGIPDYIGLLEDEGYEYSDPTTQEQALQALANVPELEFEPGERFDYSNSNYFLLGDIVARVSGQPLPAFLSAEVFKPLDLTMVMDPKAIPGSALSYDDDEDTGEYSVSVTAWEQVGDGGIQTTPSQLVRWADNYRTGKVGGQGLLDAQLAGAADTGSGDGDRYGAGIFVLPDGSLDHDGSWAGYVTAFHVSADRRTAVAVSCNTDAQDPGAIAEELEGIWT
;
A
#
# COMPACT_ATOMS: atom_id res chain seq x y z
N MET A 1 3.19 -33.04 -52.28
CA MET A 1 3.11 -34.52 -52.21
C MET A 1 3.32 -34.88 -50.76
N VAL A 2 2.44 -35.40 -50.20
CA VAL A 2 1.74 -36.51 -49.65
C VAL A 2 0.94 -36.09 -48.44
N THR A 3 -0.30 -36.28 -48.52
CA THR A 3 -1.43 -36.17 -47.60
C THR A 3 -1.37 -37.26 -46.50
N GLY A 4 -1.86 -36.91 -45.31
CA GLY A 4 -2.16 -37.87 -44.23
C GLY A 4 -3.28 -37.33 -43.32
N ARG A 5 -4.54 -37.76 -43.59
CA ARG A 5 -5.70 -37.58 -42.71
C ARG A 5 -5.72 -38.68 -41.65
N GLY A 6 -6.03 -38.33 -40.40
CA GLY A 6 -6.30 -39.28 -39.30
C GLY A 6 -7.55 -38.86 -38.54
N ALA A 7 -8.50 -39.82 -38.49
CA ALA A 7 -9.89 -39.68 -38.13
C ALA A 7 -10.15 -39.48 -36.61
N ALA A 8 -11.21 -38.72 -36.30
CA ALA A 8 -11.85 -38.59 -34.99
C ALA A 8 -12.74 -39.82 -34.71
N THR A 9 -12.63 -40.38 -33.51
CA THR A 9 -13.54 -41.42 -33.01
C THR A 9 -14.42 -40.82 -31.91
N ALA A 10 -15.71 -40.73 -32.17
CA ALA A 10 -16.72 -40.37 -31.20
C ALA A 10 -17.16 -41.61 -30.42
N LEU A 11 -17.15 -41.50 -29.09
CA LEU A 11 -17.79 -42.50 -28.21
C LEU A 11 -19.13 -41.98 -27.74
N THR A 12 -20.18 -42.65 -28.17
CA THR A 12 -21.59 -42.51 -27.71
C THR A 12 -21.82 -43.37 -26.50
N ALA A 13 -22.25 -42.80 -25.37
CA ALA A 13 -22.72 -43.52 -24.20
C ALA A 13 -24.25 -43.54 -24.18
N ALA A 14 -24.80 -44.74 -24.14
CA ALA A 14 -26.25 -45.00 -24.11
C ALA A 14 -26.78 -44.86 -22.67
N VAL A 15 -27.92 -44.18 -22.55
CA VAL A 15 -28.71 -44.07 -21.32
C VAL A 15 -29.74 -45.19 -21.29
N LEU A 16 -29.71 -46.04 -20.29
CA LEU A 16 -30.72 -47.02 -19.98
C LEU A 16 -31.72 -46.39 -18.99
N LEU A 17 -32.97 -46.24 -19.43
CA LEU A 17 -34.15 -45.96 -18.59
C LEU A 17 -34.66 -47.27 -17.99
N VAL A 18 -34.69 -47.35 -16.65
CA VAL A 18 -35.47 -48.32 -15.92
C VAL A 18 -36.54 -47.59 -15.13
N GLY A 19 -37.77 -47.78 -15.52
CA GLY A 19 -38.95 -47.33 -14.75
C GLY A 19 -39.26 -48.27 -13.62
N ALA A 20 -39.60 -47.74 -12.45
CA ALA A 20 -40.34 -48.43 -11.38
C ALA A 20 -41.34 -47.46 -10.76
N CYS A 21 -42.63 -47.85 -10.83
CA CYS A 21 -43.74 -47.27 -10.06
C CYS A 21 -43.65 -47.67 -8.60
N GLY A 22 -44.04 -46.79 -7.68
CA GLY A 22 -44.32 -47.19 -6.30
C GLY A 22 -44.41 -46.03 -5.30
N ASP A 23 -45.64 -45.73 -4.93
CA ASP A 23 -46.20 -45.24 -3.67
C ASP A 23 -45.75 -43.91 -3.06
N GLY A 24 -46.77 -43.06 -2.93
CA GLY A 24 -46.79 -41.83 -2.17
C GLY A 24 -46.55 -42.03 -0.67
N ARG A 25 -45.62 -41.28 -0.15
CA ARG A 25 -45.57 -40.88 1.27
C ARG A 25 -45.13 -39.43 1.30
N ASP A 26 -45.94 -38.60 1.98
CA ASP A 26 -45.70 -37.21 2.27
C ASP A 26 -44.29 -37.01 2.84
N ALA A 27 -43.47 -36.21 2.16
CA ALA A 27 -42.22 -35.72 2.69
C ALA A 27 -42.49 -34.42 3.47
N PRO A 28 -41.90 -34.24 4.66
CA PRO A 28 -42.07 -33.01 5.43
C PRO A 28 -41.44 -31.82 4.72
N GLU A 29 -42.19 -30.72 4.67
CA GLU A 29 -41.73 -29.42 4.25
C GLU A 29 -40.41 -29.05 4.98
N THR A 30 -39.31 -29.04 4.30
CA THR A 30 -38.05 -28.46 4.79
C THR A 30 -38.24 -26.95 4.81
N GLN A 31 -38.47 -26.38 5.97
CA GLN A 31 -38.36 -24.95 6.22
C GLN A 31 -36.94 -24.50 5.86
N ALA A 32 -36.86 -23.54 4.98
CA ALA A 32 -35.61 -22.80 4.70
C ALA A 32 -35.10 -22.20 6.02
N PRO A 33 -33.77 -22.26 6.28
CA PRO A 33 -33.21 -21.61 7.46
C PRO A 33 -33.49 -20.11 7.41
N PRO A 34 -33.74 -19.48 8.57
CA PRO A 34 -33.99 -18.05 8.65
C PRO A 34 -32.78 -17.31 8.06
N ARG A 35 -33.06 -16.38 7.17
CA ARG A 35 -32.05 -15.39 6.76
C ARG A 35 -31.62 -14.65 8.02
N HIS A 36 -30.40 -14.89 8.47
CA HIS A 36 -29.76 -13.97 9.39
C HIS A 36 -29.57 -12.65 8.63
N GLU A 37 -30.47 -11.70 8.86
CA GLU A 37 -30.14 -10.30 8.69
C GLU A 37 -28.96 -10.03 9.63
N SER A 38 -27.77 -9.99 9.07
CA SER A 38 -26.60 -9.45 9.73
C SER A 38 -26.85 -7.95 9.87
N THR A 39 -27.51 -7.58 10.94
CA THR A 39 -27.36 -6.24 11.49
C THR A 39 -25.93 -6.22 12.02
N ALA A 40 -24.97 -5.85 11.17
CA ALA A 40 -23.71 -5.31 11.62
C ALA A 40 -24.10 -4.06 12.45
N ALA A 41 -24.18 -4.26 13.76
CA ALA A 41 -24.26 -3.16 14.69
C ALA A 41 -22.96 -2.38 14.46
N ALA A 42 -23.07 -1.17 13.87
CA ALA A 42 -22.07 -0.16 14.00
C ALA A 42 -21.77 -0.06 15.50
N THR A 43 -20.60 -0.55 15.91
CA THR A 43 -20.07 -0.27 17.23
C THR A 43 -19.76 1.22 17.22
N GLY A 44 -20.76 2.02 17.63
CA GLY A 44 -20.65 3.44 17.73
C GLY A 44 -19.48 3.79 18.64
N ALA A 45 -18.43 4.36 18.04
CA ALA A 45 -17.46 5.13 18.77
C ALA A 45 -18.21 6.19 19.58
N ALA A 46 -17.88 6.31 20.86
CA ALA A 46 -18.53 7.26 21.74
C ALA A 46 -18.27 8.68 21.20
N GLY A 47 -19.34 9.34 20.70
CA GLY A 47 -19.37 10.78 20.57
C GLY A 47 -18.81 11.39 19.29
N VAL A 48 -18.93 10.73 18.14
CA VAL A 48 -18.67 11.43 16.84
C VAL A 48 -19.65 12.59 16.71
N ASP A 49 -19.12 13.81 16.47
CA ASP A 49 -19.94 14.97 16.19
C ASP A 49 -20.62 14.78 14.81
N PRO A 50 -21.98 14.67 14.77
CA PRO A 50 -22.68 14.44 13.51
C PRO A 50 -22.51 15.56 12.48
N GLU A 51 -22.21 16.80 12.94
CA GLU A 51 -21.98 17.94 12.07
C GLU A 51 -20.61 17.79 11.36
N LEU A 52 -19.56 17.40 12.10
CA LEU A 52 -18.24 17.15 11.52
C LEU A 52 -18.30 15.98 10.53
N ALA A 53 -19.00 14.90 10.89
CA ALA A 53 -19.17 13.75 9.99
C ALA A 53 -19.91 14.15 8.69
N ALA A 54 -20.96 14.96 8.78
CA ALA A 54 -21.70 15.41 7.60
C ALA A 54 -20.85 16.34 6.72
N ARG A 55 -20.05 17.22 7.32
CA ARG A 55 -19.11 18.10 6.59
C ARG A 55 -18.05 17.27 5.88
N SER A 56 -17.48 16.27 6.54
CA SER A 56 -16.47 15.38 5.96
C SER A 56 -17.02 14.60 4.77
N GLN A 57 -18.24 14.06 4.88
CA GLN A 57 -18.88 13.40 3.74
C GLN A 57 -19.16 14.38 2.60
N SER A 58 -19.58 15.61 2.91
CA SER A 58 -19.82 16.63 1.90
C SER A 58 -18.54 17.06 1.17
N ALA A 59 -17.40 17.11 1.86
CA ALA A 59 -16.10 17.37 1.26
C ALA A 59 -15.73 16.25 0.25
N LEU A 60 -15.85 14.98 0.68
CA LEU A 60 -15.59 13.85 -0.18
C LEU A 60 -16.57 13.78 -1.37
N ASP A 61 -17.85 14.04 -1.15
CA ASP A 61 -18.88 14.08 -2.20
C ASP A 61 -18.66 15.21 -3.22
N GLY A 62 -18.04 16.29 -2.78
CA GLY A 62 -17.67 17.42 -3.64
C GLY A 62 -16.44 17.18 -4.49
N ALA A 63 -15.49 16.39 -3.97
CA ALA A 63 -14.24 16.06 -4.66
C ALA A 63 -14.40 14.92 -5.68
N VAL A 64 -15.28 13.94 -5.42
CA VAL A 64 -15.41 12.73 -6.22
C VAL A 64 -16.73 12.71 -6.99
N GLU A 65 -16.64 12.59 -8.33
CA GLU A 65 -17.81 12.51 -9.20
C GLU A 65 -18.52 11.15 -9.06
N ALA A 66 -19.86 11.21 -8.97
CA ALA A 66 -20.67 9.98 -8.87
C ALA A 66 -20.57 9.12 -10.16
N GLY A 67 -20.42 7.80 -9.99
CA GLY A 67 -20.38 6.85 -11.11
C GLY A 67 -19.02 6.81 -11.83
N LYS A 68 -17.99 7.42 -11.27
CA LYS A 68 -16.60 7.36 -11.69
C LYS A 68 -15.77 6.56 -10.67
N PRO A 69 -14.52 6.18 -10.96
CA PRO A 69 -13.57 5.76 -9.93
C PRO A 69 -13.48 6.85 -8.86
N GLY A 70 -13.10 6.50 -7.65
CA GLY A 70 -13.14 7.48 -6.58
C GLY A 70 -12.32 7.08 -5.36
N CYS A 71 -12.75 7.52 -4.19
CA CYS A 71 -11.94 7.46 -2.98
C CYS A 71 -12.69 6.90 -1.77
N SER A 72 -11.93 6.32 -0.85
CA SER A 72 -12.30 6.16 0.56
C SER A 72 -11.39 7.03 1.41
N ALA A 73 -11.91 7.54 2.51
CA ALA A 73 -11.18 8.39 3.42
C ALA A 73 -11.52 8.06 4.88
N ALA A 74 -10.59 8.36 5.79
CA ALA A 74 -10.81 8.22 7.21
C ALA A 74 -10.09 9.31 8.00
N VAL A 75 -10.69 9.68 9.13
CA VAL A 75 -10.08 10.56 10.14
C VAL A 75 -9.98 9.79 11.45
N GLY A 76 -8.80 9.85 12.07
CA GLY A 76 -8.51 9.26 13.36
C GLY A 76 -8.16 10.31 14.40
N VAL A 77 -8.61 10.14 15.63
CA VAL A 77 -8.19 10.93 16.77
C VAL A 77 -7.68 9.97 17.87
N GLU A 78 -6.43 10.14 18.24
CA GLU A 78 -5.76 9.27 19.23
C GLU A 78 -5.87 7.76 18.94
N GLY A 79 -5.90 7.40 17.65
CA GLY A 79 -5.98 6.01 17.16
C GLY A 79 -7.40 5.48 16.96
N ASP A 80 -8.41 6.18 17.44
CA ASP A 80 -9.81 5.84 17.18
C ASP A 80 -10.26 6.45 15.85
N VAL A 81 -10.88 5.65 14.97
CA VAL A 81 -11.51 6.14 13.75
C VAL A 81 -12.77 6.91 14.16
N VAL A 82 -12.72 8.23 14.02
CA VAL A 82 -13.84 9.12 14.37
C VAL A 82 -14.74 9.41 13.19
N TRP A 83 -14.27 9.24 11.98
CA TRP A 83 -15.05 9.28 10.75
C TRP A 83 -14.38 8.43 9.67
N ALA A 84 -15.20 7.77 8.86
CA ALA A 84 -14.81 7.17 7.59
C ALA A 84 -15.93 7.41 6.58
N GLY A 85 -15.54 7.54 5.31
CA GLY A 85 -16.48 7.74 4.21
C GLY A 85 -15.92 7.21 2.91
N ALA A 86 -16.80 7.06 1.94
CA ALA A 86 -16.43 6.57 0.61
C ALA A 86 -17.31 7.20 -0.47
N ARG A 87 -16.76 7.31 -1.68
CA ARG A 87 -17.46 7.82 -2.85
C ARG A 87 -16.84 7.27 -4.12
N GLY A 88 -17.67 6.94 -5.12
CA GLY A 88 -17.26 6.44 -6.43
C GLY A 88 -17.37 4.93 -6.57
N LEU A 89 -16.85 4.39 -7.67
CA LEU A 89 -16.94 2.98 -8.03
C LEU A 89 -15.59 2.27 -7.85
N ALA A 90 -15.62 1.14 -7.18
CA ALA A 90 -14.50 0.22 -7.04
C ALA A 90 -14.25 -0.60 -8.32
N ASP A 91 -15.29 -0.77 -9.11
CA ASP A 91 -15.25 -1.48 -10.40
C ASP A 91 -16.31 -0.87 -11.33
N LEU A 92 -15.83 -0.27 -12.42
CA LEU A 92 -16.69 0.41 -13.41
C LEU A 92 -17.55 -0.58 -14.21
N GLU A 93 -17.07 -1.81 -14.46
CA GLU A 93 -17.80 -2.79 -15.27
C GLU A 93 -18.96 -3.38 -14.48
N SER A 94 -18.74 -3.78 -13.22
CA SER A 94 -19.79 -4.35 -12.37
C SER A 94 -20.66 -3.30 -11.70
N GLY A 95 -20.20 -2.05 -11.62
CA GLY A 95 -20.85 -0.98 -10.88
C GLY A 95 -20.72 -1.14 -9.36
N ALA A 96 -19.75 -1.91 -8.88
CA ALA A 96 -19.48 -2.06 -7.45
C ALA A 96 -19.02 -0.73 -6.85
N GLU A 97 -19.66 -0.29 -5.78
CA GLU A 97 -19.33 0.96 -5.09
C GLU A 97 -18.11 0.81 -4.18
N ILE A 98 -17.31 1.87 -4.06
CA ILE A 98 -16.33 1.99 -2.99
C ILE A 98 -17.06 2.10 -1.66
N THR A 99 -16.53 1.42 -0.64
CA THR A 99 -17.00 1.45 0.73
C THR A 99 -15.86 1.76 1.68
N GLU A 100 -16.14 2.06 2.95
CA GLU A 100 -15.13 2.23 4.00
C GLU A 100 -14.24 0.99 4.21
N GLY A 101 -14.70 -0.18 3.77
CA GLY A 101 -13.98 -1.45 3.82
C GLY A 101 -13.25 -1.82 2.51
N THR A 102 -13.33 -0.99 1.49
CA THR A 102 -12.62 -1.22 0.22
C THR A 102 -11.13 -1.07 0.43
N VAL A 103 -10.37 -2.04 -0.08
CA VAL A 103 -8.92 -2.10 0.03
C VAL A 103 -8.27 -1.41 -1.16
N PHE A 104 -7.18 -0.69 -0.91
CA PHE A 104 -6.35 -0.03 -1.93
C PHE A 104 -4.89 -0.42 -1.73
N ASP A 105 -4.12 -0.44 -2.80
CA ASP A 105 -2.66 -0.34 -2.70
C ASP A 105 -2.32 1.10 -2.28
N ILE A 106 -1.57 1.24 -1.20
CA ILE A 106 -1.18 2.56 -0.69
C ILE A 106 0.16 3.04 -1.23
N ALA A 107 0.70 2.33 -2.22
CA ALA A 107 1.93 2.69 -2.91
C ALA A 107 3.06 3.07 -1.93
N SER A 108 3.69 4.23 -2.14
CA SER A 108 4.84 4.70 -1.36
C SER A 108 4.56 4.98 0.12
N VAL A 109 3.32 5.16 0.54
CA VAL A 109 2.94 5.21 1.96
C VAL A 109 3.40 3.94 2.70
N SER A 110 3.66 2.85 1.97
CA SER A 110 4.24 1.60 2.46
C SER A 110 5.64 1.74 3.05
N LYS A 111 6.41 2.74 2.61
CA LYS A 111 7.83 2.91 2.97
C LYS A 111 8.05 3.06 4.49
N GLN A 112 7.15 3.72 5.19
CA GLN A 112 7.23 3.89 6.64
C GLN A 112 7.22 2.55 7.41
N PHE A 113 6.56 1.53 6.87
CA PHE A 113 6.53 0.19 7.46
C PHE A 113 7.84 -0.56 7.21
N THR A 114 8.41 -0.44 6.02
CA THR A 114 9.73 -1.00 5.70
C THR A 114 10.82 -0.37 6.57
N ALA A 115 10.79 0.95 6.75
CA ALA A 115 11.67 1.66 7.68
C ALA A 115 11.50 1.17 9.13
N THR A 116 10.25 0.99 9.58
CA THR A 116 9.96 0.44 10.90
C THR A 116 10.58 -0.96 11.08
N ALA A 117 10.50 -1.83 10.06
CA ALA A 117 11.14 -3.15 10.11
C ALA A 117 12.67 -3.07 10.27
N ILE A 118 13.34 -2.19 9.53
CA ILE A 118 14.78 -1.94 9.68
C ILE A 118 15.11 -1.45 11.08
N LEU A 119 14.36 -0.49 11.60
CA LEU A 119 14.59 0.07 12.95
C LEU A 119 14.36 -0.97 14.06
N LEU A 120 13.37 -1.86 13.91
CA LEU A 120 13.18 -2.99 14.84
C LEU A 120 14.37 -3.94 14.82
N LEU A 121 14.93 -4.25 13.65
CA LEU A 121 16.13 -5.07 13.52
C LEU A 121 17.35 -4.38 14.12
N ALA A 122 17.50 -3.07 13.95
CA ALA A 122 18.57 -2.28 14.55
C ALA A 122 18.46 -2.27 16.08
N GLN A 123 17.27 -2.05 16.65
CA GLN A 123 17.02 -2.13 18.09
C GLN A 123 17.34 -3.53 18.66
N ALA A 124 17.07 -4.58 17.90
CA ALA A 124 17.42 -5.94 18.26
C ALA A 124 18.92 -6.26 18.13
N GLY A 125 19.74 -5.31 17.67
CA GLY A 125 21.18 -5.48 17.45
C GLY A 125 21.52 -6.44 16.33
N LYS A 126 20.61 -6.65 15.39
CA LYS A 126 20.80 -7.54 14.23
C LYS A 126 21.46 -6.86 13.04
N LEU A 127 21.40 -5.54 12.98
CA LEU A 127 22.11 -4.69 12.03
C LEU A 127 22.43 -3.34 12.70
N SER A 128 23.30 -2.56 12.07
CA SER A 128 23.54 -1.14 12.41
C SER A 128 23.08 -0.27 11.26
N LEU A 129 22.55 0.92 11.57
CA LEU A 129 22.23 1.91 10.53
C LEU A 129 23.51 2.44 9.84
N ASP A 130 24.66 2.30 10.48
CA ASP A 130 25.98 2.61 9.91
C ASP A 130 26.58 1.48 9.07
N ASP A 131 25.95 0.29 9.05
CA ASP A 131 26.38 -0.80 8.18
C ASP A 131 26.25 -0.37 6.71
N THR A 132 27.22 -0.78 5.88
CA THR A 132 27.14 -0.55 4.45
C THR A 132 26.23 -1.56 3.77
N LEU A 133 25.67 -1.20 2.62
CA LEU A 133 24.85 -2.11 1.82
C LEU A 133 25.58 -3.41 1.47
N ALA A 134 26.89 -3.35 1.18
CA ALA A 134 27.71 -4.51 0.89
C ALA A 134 27.72 -5.54 2.04
N THR A 135 27.48 -5.12 3.27
CA THR A 135 27.37 -6.02 4.43
C THR A 135 26.16 -6.94 4.34
N HIS A 136 25.06 -6.45 3.77
CA HIS A 136 23.76 -7.13 3.79
C HIS A 136 23.32 -7.63 2.41
N VAL A 137 23.66 -6.92 1.33
CA VAL A 137 23.21 -7.21 -0.04
C VAL A 137 24.43 -7.56 -0.90
N PRO A 138 24.84 -8.83 -0.96
CA PRO A 138 25.97 -9.26 -1.79
C PRO A 138 25.61 -9.14 -3.27
N GLY A 139 26.61 -8.83 -4.10
CA GLY A 139 26.47 -8.78 -5.56
C GLY A 139 26.23 -7.38 -6.11
N LEU A 140 25.99 -6.40 -5.27
CA LEU A 140 25.99 -4.99 -5.68
C LEU A 140 27.41 -4.53 -6.01
N PRO A 141 27.58 -3.51 -6.89
CA PRO A 141 28.89 -2.95 -7.25
C PRO A 141 29.62 -2.30 -6.07
N ALA A 142 30.86 -1.87 -6.32
CA ALA A 142 31.74 -1.32 -5.28
C ALA A 142 31.17 -0.11 -4.52
N TRP A 143 30.26 0.65 -5.11
CA TRP A 143 29.59 1.75 -4.41
C TRP A 143 28.80 1.29 -3.18
N ALA A 144 28.36 0.03 -3.14
CA ALA A 144 27.67 -0.51 -1.98
C ALA A 144 28.55 -0.60 -0.71
N GLU A 145 29.87 -0.49 -0.86
CA GLU A 145 30.83 -0.41 0.27
C GLU A 145 30.82 0.97 0.94
N THR A 146 30.24 1.99 0.29
CA THR A 146 30.23 3.38 0.77
C THR A 146 28.85 3.87 1.20
N VAL A 147 27.79 3.24 0.72
CA VAL A 147 26.39 3.60 1.04
C VAL A 147 25.96 2.91 2.31
N THR A 148 25.51 3.66 3.31
CA THR A 148 25.02 3.11 4.58
C THR A 148 23.49 2.87 4.56
N VAL A 149 23.01 1.99 5.44
CA VAL A 149 21.56 1.74 5.66
C VAL A 149 20.83 3.02 6.02
N ALA A 150 21.43 3.91 6.83
CA ALA A 150 20.86 5.22 7.16
C ALA A 150 20.66 6.11 5.94
N GLN A 151 21.65 6.17 5.03
CA GLN A 151 21.55 6.98 3.81
C GLN A 151 20.49 6.46 2.84
N VAL A 152 20.36 5.13 2.73
CA VAL A 152 19.28 4.46 1.98
C VAL A 152 17.92 4.83 2.58
N MET A 153 17.78 4.73 3.89
CA MET A 153 16.52 4.99 4.59
C MET A 153 16.07 6.45 4.47
N ASN A 154 17.02 7.39 4.46
CA ASN A 154 16.75 8.83 4.38
C ASN A 154 16.81 9.39 2.93
N GLN A 155 16.82 8.52 1.91
CA GLN A 155 16.81 8.92 0.50
C GLN A 155 18.00 9.81 0.10
N THR A 156 19.20 9.51 0.64
CA THR A 156 20.44 10.26 0.35
C THR A 156 21.56 9.36 -0.19
N SER A 157 21.20 8.21 -0.78
CA SER A 157 22.15 7.19 -1.22
C SER A 157 22.85 7.50 -2.54
N GLY A 158 22.19 8.21 -3.45
CA GLY A 158 22.61 8.38 -4.85
C GLY A 158 22.35 7.15 -5.74
N ILE A 159 21.60 6.16 -5.26
CA ILE A 159 21.25 4.96 -6.04
C ILE A 159 20.13 5.31 -7.04
N PRO A 160 20.34 5.08 -8.36
CA PRO A 160 19.29 5.33 -9.35
C PRO A 160 18.04 4.47 -9.12
N ASP A 161 16.90 4.95 -9.60
CA ASP A 161 15.64 4.23 -9.41
C ASP A 161 15.57 2.96 -10.26
N TYR A 162 15.31 1.82 -9.64
CA TYR A 162 15.24 0.52 -10.32
C TYR A 162 14.07 0.45 -11.32
N ILE A 163 13.00 1.22 -11.09
CA ILE A 163 11.86 1.31 -12.00
C ILE A 163 12.35 1.81 -13.35
N GLY A 164 13.03 2.96 -13.38
CA GLY A 164 13.60 3.49 -14.60
C GLY A 164 14.64 2.57 -15.24
N LEU A 165 15.44 1.85 -14.45
CA LEU A 165 16.39 0.88 -14.98
C LEU A 165 15.70 -0.29 -15.69
N LEU A 166 14.59 -0.80 -15.16
CA LEU A 166 13.81 -1.86 -15.79
C LEU A 166 13.07 -1.35 -17.04
N GLU A 167 12.55 -0.12 -17.02
CA GLU A 167 11.94 0.53 -18.18
C GLU A 167 12.98 0.71 -19.32
N ASP A 168 14.19 1.11 -18.98
CA ASP A 168 15.31 1.21 -19.94
C ASP A 168 15.73 -0.15 -20.54
N GLU A 169 15.53 -1.23 -19.79
CA GLU A 169 15.69 -2.61 -20.28
C GLU A 169 14.51 -3.07 -21.16
N GLY A 170 13.43 -2.27 -21.24
CA GLY A 170 12.27 -2.48 -22.09
C GLY A 170 11.10 -3.18 -21.41
N TYR A 171 11.07 -3.26 -20.09
CA TYR A 171 9.90 -3.76 -19.35
C TYR A 171 8.83 -2.68 -19.26
N GLU A 172 7.59 -3.07 -19.54
CA GLU A 172 6.38 -2.27 -19.27
C GLU A 172 5.75 -2.73 -17.95
N TYR A 173 4.86 -1.91 -17.34
CA TYR A 173 4.19 -2.29 -16.09
C TYR A 173 3.38 -3.59 -16.19
N SER A 174 2.88 -3.91 -17.38
CA SER A 174 2.17 -5.17 -17.66
C SER A 174 3.06 -6.40 -17.76
N ASP A 175 4.39 -6.22 -17.88
CA ASP A 175 5.34 -7.31 -17.97
C ASP A 175 5.69 -7.83 -16.56
N PRO A 176 5.72 -9.16 -16.36
CA PRO A 176 6.15 -9.70 -15.07
C PRO A 176 7.61 -9.36 -14.77
N THR A 177 7.86 -8.70 -13.65
CA THR A 177 9.21 -8.46 -13.13
C THR A 177 9.32 -8.98 -11.70
N THR A 178 10.49 -9.51 -11.36
CA THR A 178 10.75 -10.17 -10.08
C THR A 178 11.73 -9.35 -9.24
N GLN A 179 11.77 -9.65 -7.95
CA GLN A 179 12.76 -9.13 -7.00
C GLN A 179 14.19 -9.34 -7.52
N GLU A 180 14.48 -10.50 -8.11
CA GLU A 180 15.81 -10.83 -8.63
C GLU A 180 16.19 -9.98 -9.85
N GLN A 181 15.24 -9.66 -10.74
CA GLN A 181 15.49 -8.81 -11.91
C GLN A 181 15.81 -7.38 -11.48
N ALA A 182 15.09 -6.81 -10.51
CA ALA A 182 15.40 -5.50 -9.96
C ALA A 182 16.78 -5.46 -9.27
N LEU A 183 17.13 -6.50 -8.48
CA LEU A 183 18.49 -6.63 -7.91
C LEU A 183 19.55 -6.73 -9.00
N GLN A 184 19.28 -7.44 -10.09
CA GLN A 184 20.23 -7.57 -11.21
C GLN A 184 20.38 -6.24 -11.96
N ALA A 185 19.31 -5.48 -12.17
CA ALA A 185 19.39 -4.15 -12.76
C ALA A 185 20.31 -3.24 -11.91
N LEU A 186 20.12 -3.23 -10.59
CA LEU A 186 20.97 -2.49 -9.66
C LEU A 186 22.42 -2.99 -9.64
N ALA A 187 22.64 -4.29 -9.78
CA ALA A 187 23.99 -4.87 -9.85
C ALA A 187 24.75 -4.45 -11.13
N ASN A 188 24.04 -4.00 -12.15
CA ASN A 188 24.63 -3.52 -13.40
C ASN A 188 24.94 -2.01 -13.39
N VAL A 189 24.50 -1.28 -12.35
CA VAL A 189 24.75 0.17 -12.20
C VAL A 189 26.23 0.40 -11.86
N PRO A 190 27.04 1.03 -12.73
CA PRO A 190 28.48 1.18 -12.48
C PRO A 190 28.82 2.24 -11.43
N GLU A 191 28.02 3.30 -11.35
CA GLU A 191 28.28 4.49 -10.54
C GLU A 191 26.96 5.02 -9.94
N LEU A 192 27.04 5.66 -8.78
CA LEU A 192 25.94 6.41 -8.19
C LEU A 192 25.71 7.72 -8.94
N GLU A 193 24.52 8.29 -8.84
CA GLU A 193 24.17 9.59 -9.43
C GLU A 193 24.84 10.76 -8.71
N PHE A 194 25.17 10.59 -7.43
CA PHE A 194 25.91 11.55 -6.59
C PHE A 194 26.56 10.84 -5.39
N GLU A 195 27.43 11.53 -4.69
CA GLU A 195 28.10 10.98 -3.51
C GLU A 195 27.10 10.73 -2.35
N PRO A 196 27.16 9.57 -1.67
CA PRO A 196 26.24 9.25 -0.58
C PRO A 196 26.23 10.29 0.52
N GLY A 197 25.04 10.83 0.82
CA GLY A 197 24.84 11.90 1.80
C GLY A 197 24.94 13.31 1.27
N GLU A 198 25.20 13.51 -0.02
CA GLU A 198 25.37 14.84 -0.62
C GLU A 198 24.04 15.61 -0.68
N ARG A 199 22.97 14.94 -1.08
CA ARG A 199 21.64 15.52 -1.20
C ARG A 199 20.55 14.48 -1.02
N PHE A 200 19.34 14.95 -0.82
CA PHE A 200 18.12 14.15 -0.96
C PHE A 200 17.83 13.92 -2.44
N ASP A 201 17.51 12.68 -2.77
CA ASP A 201 16.94 12.30 -4.06
C ASP A 201 16.11 11.04 -3.89
N TYR A 202 14.82 11.15 -4.18
CA TYR A 202 13.88 10.07 -3.94
C TYR A 202 14.08 8.94 -4.94
N SER A 203 14.36 7.73 -4.44
CA SER A 203 14.55 6.54 -5.26
C SER A 203 13.84 5.34 -4.62
N ASN A 204 13.00 4.65 -5.39
CA ASN A 204 12.34 3.42 -4.96
C ASN A 204 13.35 2.31 -4.66
N SER A 205 14.51 2.29 -5.34
CA SER A 205 15.61 1.37 -5.07
C SER A 205 16.00 1.33 -3.60
N ASN A 206 15.96 2.45 -2.92
CA ASN A 206 16.32 2.54 -1.51
C ASN A 206 15.42 1.62 -0.67
N TYR A 207 14.12 1.73 -0.79
CA TYR A 207 13.17 0.98 0.02
C TYR A 207 12.99 -0.46 -0.45
N PHE A 208 13.16 -0.72 -1.74
CA PHE A 208 13.31 -2.04 -2.30
C PHE A 208 14.49 -2.79 -1.65
N LEU A 209 15.67 -2.16 -1.58
CA LEU A 209 16.87 -2.73 -0.95
C LEU A 209 16.70 -2.91 0.56
N LEU A 210 16.04 -1.97 1.27
CA LEU A 210 15.72 -2.14 2.69
C LEU A 210 14.81 -3.35 2.92
N GLY A 211 13.84 -3.60 2.03
CA GLY A 211 13.00 -4.81 2.06
C GLY A 211 13.81 -6.10 1.92
N ASP A 212 14.77 -6.12 1.01
CA ASP A 212 15.71 -7.25 0.82
C ASP A 212 16.61 -7.45 2.07
N ILE A 213 17.11 -6.37 2.67
CA ILE A 213 17.87 -6.40 3.93
C ILE A 213 17.04 -7.01 5.06
N VAL A 214 15.77 -6.59 5.22
CA VAL A 214 14.88 -7.19 6.23
C VAL A 214 14.78 -8.69 6.02
N ALA A 215 14.57 -9.15 4.79
CA ALA A 215 14.45 -10.57 4.49
C ALA A 215 15.74 -11.35 4.83
N ARG A 216 16.90 -10.82 4.47
CA ARG A 216 18.21 -11.47 4.73
C ARG A 216 18.57 -11.51 6.22
N VAL A 217 18.38 -10.39 6.94
CA VAL A 217 18.77 -10.24 8.34
C VAL A 217 17.80 -10.98 9.28
N SER A 218 16.51 -10.95 8.99
CA SER A 218 15.50 -11.64 9.80
C SER A 218 15.36 -13.13 9.48
N GLY A 219 15.71 -13.54 8.25
CA GLY A 219 15.43 -14.89 7.72
C GLY A 219 13.97 -15.10 7.33
N GLN A 220 13.16 -14.04 7.23
CA GLN A 220 11.75 -14.07 6.86
C GLN A 220 11.51 -13.08 5.72
N PRO A 221 10.65 -13.37 4.72
CA PRO A 221 10.22 -12.37 3.75
C PRO A 221 9.65 -11.13 4.44
N LEU A 222 9.89 -9.93 3.89
CA LEU A 222 9.41 -8.67 4.46
C LEU A 222 7.91 -8.68 4.79
N PRO A 223 7.00 -9.19 3.93
CA PRO A 223 5.57 -9.27 4.27
C PRO A 223 5.29 -10.08 5.54
N ALA A 224 6.00 -11.19 5.74
CA ALA A 224 5.85 -12.04 6.93
C ALA A 224 6.37 -11.35 8.19
N PHE A 225 7.52 -10.65 8.08
CA PHE A 225 8.10 -9.87 9.17
C PHE A 225 7.15 -8.74 9.61
N LEU A 226 6.65 -7.94 8.67
CA LEU A 226 5.69 -6.86 8.96
C LEU A 226 4.40 -7.39 9.59
N SER A 227 3.87 -8.49 9.08
CA SER A 227 2.69 -9.13 9.67
C SER A 227 2.91 -9.55 11.13
N ALA A 228 4.09 -10.11 11.45
CA ALA A 228 4.39 -10.61 12.79
C ALA A 228 4.74 -9.51 13.79
N GLU A 229 5.58 -8.56 13.37
CA GLU A 229 6.23 -7.62 14.27
C GLU A 229 5.54 -6.24 14.30
N VAL A 230 4.72 -5.92 13.28
CA VAL A 230 4.07 -4.61 13.15
C VAL A 230 2.55 -4.73 13.15
N PHE A 231 1.97 -5.47 12.20
CA PHE A 231 0.52 -5.44 12.00
C PHE A 231 -0.25 -6.17 13.12
N LYS A 232 0.14 -7.39 13.47
CA LYS A 232 -0.53 -8.15 14.55
C LYS A 232 -0.43 -7.49 15.92
N PRO A 233 0.73 -6.95 16.35
CA PRO A 233 0.82 -6.26 17.63
C PRO A 233 -0.10 -5.03 17.75
N LEU A 234 -0.45 -4.41 16.62
CA LEU A 234 -1.33 -3.25 16.53
C LEU A 234 -2.78 -3.60 16.16
N ASP A 235 -3.09 -4.89 15.98
CA ASP A 235 -4.40 -5.39 15.51
C ASP A 235 -4.81 -4.75 14.16
N LEU A 236 -3.82 -4.59 13.25
CA LEU A 236 -4.03 -4.07 11.90
C LEU A 236 -4.25 -5.22 10.91
N THR A 237 -5.19 -5.01 9.98
CA THR A 237 -5.53 -6.00 8.93
C THR A 237 -4.80 -5.73 7.61
N MET A 238 -3.72 -4.98 7.64
CA MET A 238 -2.87 -4.68 6.49
C MET A 238 -2.14 -5.92 5.99
N VAL A 239 -1.91 -5.98 4.68
CA VAL A 239 -1.13 -7.03 4.02
C VAL A 239 -0.14 -6.36 3.05
N MET A 240 1.12 -6.78 3.05
CA MET A 240 2.04 -6.43 1.98
C MET A 240 2.00 -7.55 0.94
N ASP A 241 1.42 -7.24 -0.22
CA ASP A 241 1.31 -8.13 -1.38
C ASP A 241 1.30 -7.25 -2.64
N PRO A 242 2.19 -7.45 -3.60
CA PRO A 242 2.22 -6.66 -4.84
C PRO A 242 1.00 -6.91 -5.73
N LYS A 243 0.16 -7.89 -5.39
CA LYS A 243 -1.06 -8.25 -6.13
C LYS A 243 -2.29 -7.86 -5.33
N ALA A 244 -3.34 -7.44 -6.03
CA ALA A 244 -4.62 -7.14 -5.41
C ALA A 244 -5.14 -8.34 -4.60
N ILE A 245 -5.62 -8.07 -3.40
CA ILE A 245 -6.21 -9.05 -2.48
C ILE A 245 -7.74 -8.98 -2.52
N PRO A 246 -8.47 -9.96 -1.95
CA PRO A 246 -9.92 -9.89 -1.88
C PRO A 246 -10.41 -8.62 -1.19
N GLY A 247 -11.31 -7.89 -1.85
CA GLY A 247 -11.83 -6.59 -1.38
C GLY A 247 -11.11 -5.37 -1.94
N SER A 248 -10.07 -5.55 -2.75
CA SER A 248 -9.42 -4.44 -3.45
C SER A 248 -10.32 -3.86 -4.54
N ALA A 249 -10.33 -2.53 -4.66
CA ALA A 249 -10.84 -1.86 -5.85
C ALA A 249 -9.97 -2.22 -7.07
N LEU A 250 -10.52 -2.16 -8.27
CA LEU A 250 -9.71 -2.05 -9.48
C LEU A 250 -9.19 -0.63 -9.58
N SER A 251 -7.95 -0.46 -10.03
CA SER A 251 -7.38 0.87 -10.31
C SER A 251 -7.52 1.24 -11.77
N TYR A 252 -7.53 2.54 -12.03
CA TYR A 252 -7.81 3.09 -13.35
C TYR A 252 -6.84 4.22 -13.68
N ASP A 253 -6.29 4.14 -14.88
CA ASP A 253 -5.61 5.28 -15.52
C ASP A 253 -6.67 6.15 -16.20
N ASP A 254 -6.56 7.47 -16.05
CA ASP A 254 -7.40 8.47 -16.74
C ASP A 254 -6.74 8.90 -18.05
N ASP A 255 -7.51 8.93 -19.11
CA ASP A 255 -7.13 9.58 -20.36
C ASP A 255 -7.64 11.03 -20.34
N GLU A 256 -6.75 11.96 -20.00
CA GLU A 256 -7.07 13.39 -19.86
C GLU A 256 -7.68 14.01 -21.14
N ASP A 257 -7.34 13.48 -22.33
CA ASP A 257 -7.85 13.98 -23.60
C ASP A 257 -9.29 13.55 -23.88
N THR A 258 -9.67 12.35 -23.44
CA THR A 258 -11.01 11.77 -23.71
C THR A 258 -11.90 11.71 -22.46
N GLY A 259 -11.32 11.72 -21.26
CA GLY A 259 -12.00 11.48 -19.98
C GLY A 259 -12.50 10.02 -19.84
N GLU A 260 -11.90 9.10 -20.60
CA GLU A 260 -12.16 7.67 -20.49
C GLU A 260 -11.21 7.03 -19.47
N TYR A 261 -11.70 6.03 -18.76
CA TYR A 261 -10.91 5.26 -17.79
C TYR A 261 -10.56 3.90 -18.35
N SER A 262 -9.31 3.48 -18.22
CA SER A 262 -8.85 2.12 -18.48
C SER A 262 -8.32 1.47 -17.22
N VAL A 263 -8.53 0.14 -17.09
CA VAL A 263 -7.99 -0.58 -15.93
C VAL A 263 -6.47 -0.51 -15.97
N SER A 264 -5.87 0.06 -14.93
CA SER A 264 -4.43 0.06 -14.77
C SER A 264 -3.95 -1.32 -14.32
N VAL A 265 -2.90 -1.82 -14.94
CA VAL A 265 -2.39 -3.18 -14.68
C VAL A 265 -0.91 -3.12 -14.39
N THR A 266 -0.52 -3.69 -13.27
CA THR A 266 0.89 -3.98 -12.99
C THR A 266 1.08 -5.47 -12.73
N ALA A 267 2.18 -6.03 -13.27
CA ALA A 267 2.61 -7.39 -13.01
C ALA A 267 3.98 -7.43 -12.26
N TRP A 268 4.39 -6.27 -11.75
CA TRP A 268 5.62 -6.12 -11.00
C TRP A 268 5.47 -6.68 -9.58
N GLU A 269 6.45 -7.49 -9.15
CA GLU A 269 6.37 -8.23 -7.88
C GLU A 269 7.28 -7.66 -6.77
N GLN A 270 7.90 -6.50 -7.00
CA GLN A 270 8.76 -5.85 -6.01
C GLN A 270 7.93 -5.35 -4.82
N VAL A 271 8.54 -5.43 -3.64
CA VAL A 271 7.94 -4.94 -2.38
C VAL A 271 8.99 -4.23 -1.53
N GLY A 272 8.52 -3.42 -0.61
CA GLY A 272 9.36 -2.65 0.32
C GLY A 272 9.28 -1.16 0.07
N ASP A 273 9.31 -0.75 -1.18
CA ASP A 273 9.03 0.61 -1.65
C ASP A 273 7.53 0.87 -1.83
N GLY A 274 6.73 -0.19 -1.99
CA GLY A 274 5.29 -0.21 -2.12
C GLY A 274 4.70 -1.55 -1.69
N GLY A 275 3.45 -1.82 -2.11
CA GLY A 275 2.78 -3.11 -2.05
C GLY A 275 1.96 -3.38 -0.80
N ILE A 276 1.73 -2.42 0.09
CA ILE A 276 0.76 -2.62 1.19
C ILE A 276 -0.65 -2.38 0.69
N GLN A 277 -1.50 -3.39 0.91
CA GLN A 277 -2.92 -3.40 0.63
C GLN A 277 -3.69 -3.14 1.93
N THR A 278 -4.48 -2.06 1.99
CA THR A 278 -5.19 -1.70 3.22
C THR A 278 -6.34 -0.72 2.97
N THR A 279 -7.00 -0.27 4.03
CA THR A 279 -8.03 0.76 4.01
C THR A 279 -7.55 2.02 4.72
N PRO A 280 -8.07 3.23 4.40
CA PRO A 280 -7.77 4.46 5.14
C PRO A 280 -7.99 4.35 6.65
N SER A 281 -9.02 3.64 7.08
CA SER A 281 -9.29 3.40 8.50
C SER A 281 -8.17 2.64 9.21
N GLN A 282 -7.45 1.74 8.52
CA GLN A 282 -6.30 1.05 9.08
C GLN A 282 -5.07 1.95 9.14
N LEU A 283 -4.89 2.84 8.15
CA LEU A 283 -3.79 3.82 8.13
C LEU A 283 -3.90 4.80 9.32
N VAL A 284 -5.09 5.35 9.61
CA VAL A 284 -5.25 6.26 10.75
C VAL A 284 -5.08 5.53 12.11
N ARG A 285 -5.36 4.23 12.18
CA ARG A 285 -5.02 3.41 13.36
C ARG A 285 -3.50 3.20 13.50
N TRP A 286 -2.81 2.98 12.38
CA TRP A 286 -1.35 2.93 12.37
C TRP A 286 -0.73 4.24 12.84
N ALA A 287 -1.29 5.39 12.43
CA ALA A 287 -0.80 6.72 12.80
C ALA A 287 -0.65 6.89 14.33
N ASP A 288 -1.48 6.22 15.14
CA ASP A 288 -1.38 6.26 16.61
C ASP A 288 -0.05 5.68 17.14
N ASN A 289 0.65 4.87 16.33
CA ASN A 289 1.99 4.43 16.71
C ASN A 289 2.97 5.59 16.82
N TYR A 290 2.84 6.65 16.01
CA TYR A 290 3.67 7.87 16.11
C TYR A 290 3.46 8.63 17.43
N ARG A 291 2.33 8.44 18.09
CA ARG A 291 2.02 9.01 19.42
C ARG A 291 2.40 8.06 20.55
N THR A 292 2.10 6.78 20.41
CA THR A 292 2.16 5.81 21.51
C THR A 292 3.44 5.00 21.56
N GLY A 293 4.12 4.83 20.43
CA GLY A 293 5.27 3.94 20.32
C GLY A 293 4.95 2.48 20.69
N LYS A 294 3.71 2.01 20.47
CA LYS A 294 3.29 0.66 20.84
C LYS A 294 4.15 -0.42 20.16
N VAL A 295 4.57 -0.14 18.93
CA VAL A 295 5.61 -0.91 18.21
C VAL A 295 6.91 -0.13 18.27
N GLY A 296 7.97 -0.74 18.75
CA GLY A 296 9.33 -0.22 18.78
C GLY A 296 9.64 0.79 19.91
N GLY A 297 8.62 1.32 20.60
CA GLY A 297 8.79 2.33 21.67
C GLY A 297 9.23 3.69 21.16
N GLN A 298 9.36 4.66 22.06
CA GLN A 298 9.76 6.04 21.75
C GLN A 298 11.13 6.09 21.04
N GLY A 299 12.06 5.23 21.41
CA GLY A 299 13.39 5.20 20.80
C GLY A 299 13.36 4.85 19.31
N LEU A 300 12.40 4.06 18.84
CA LEU A 300 12.20 3.80 17.40
C LEU A 300 11.65 5.04 16.71
N LEU A 301 10.63 5.68 17.30
CA LEU A 301 10.03 6.89 16.74
C LEU A 301 11.07 8.03 16.62
N ASP A 302 11.89 8.19 17.65
CA ASP A 302 12.98 9.17 17.64
C ASP A 302 13.99 8.85 16.52
N ALA A 303 14.33 7.56 16.33
CA ALA A 303 15.22 7.12 15.26
C ALA A 303 14.60 7.29 13.87
N GLN A 304 13.29 7.12 13.74
CA GLN A 304 12.57 7.29 12.46
C GLN A 304 12.63 8.74 11.96
N LEU A 305 12.63 9.70 12.89
CA LEU A 305 12.67 11.13 12.55
C LEU A 305 14.07 11.72 12.66
N ALA A 306 15.02 11.03 13.34
CA ALA A 306 16.39 11.46 13.45
C ALA A 306 17.11 11.42 12.11
N GLY A 307 17.94 12.45 11.85
CA GLY A 307 18.73 12.52 10.62
C GLY A 307 17.88 12.74 9.35
N ALA A 308 16.63 13.22 9.52
CA ALA A 308 15.80 13.57 8.38
C ALA A 308 16.52 14.55 7.45
N ALA A 309 16.66 14.16 6.18
CA ALA A 309 17.34 14.92 5.15
C ALA A 309 16.49 16.09 4.67
N ASP A 310 17.10 17.25 4.41
CA ASP A 310 16.43 18.37 3.74
C ASP A 310 16.09 17.95 2.31
N THR A 311 14.83 18.08 1.92
CA THR A 311 14.37 17.67 0.58
C THR A 311 14.85 18.62 -0.53
N GLY A 312 15.32 19.81 -0.17
CA GLY A 312 15.70 20.84 -1.13
C GLY A 312 14.52 21.52 -1.84
N SER A 313 13.27 21.24 -1.43
CA SER A 313 12.05 21.86 -1.99
C SER A 313 12.00 23.37 -1.80
N GLY A 314 12.70 23.88 -0.80
CA GLY A 314 12.66 25.28 -0.40
C GLY A 314 11.57 25.61 0.63
N ASP A 315 10.67 24.68 0.89
CA ASP A 315 9.57 24.83 1.85
C ASP A 315 9.96 24.41 3.27
N GLY A 316 11.12 23.78 3.42
CA GLY A 316 11.68 23.33 4.70
C GLY A 316 11.29 21.92 5.09
N ASP A 317 10.71 21.15 4.17
CA ASP A 317 10.38 19.77 4.34
C ASP A 317 11.62 18.91 4.47
N ARG A 318 11.54 17.87 5.31
CA ARG A 318 12.60 16.91 5.48
C ARG A 318 12.06 15.49 5.32
N TYR A 319 12.88 14.57 4.88
CA TYR A 319 12.53 13.16 4.76
C TYR A 319 13.25 12.33 5.80
N GLY A 320 12.49 11.74 6.71
CA GLY A 320 12.98 10.79 7.70
C GLY A 320 12.97 9.36 7.18
N ALA A 321 12.81 8.40 8.09
CA ALA A 321 12.70 7.00 7.71
C ALA A 321 11.30 6.65 7.20
N GLY A 322 11.07 6.83 5.89
CA GLY A 322 9.82 6.49 5.23
C GLY A 322 8.67 7.47 5.45
N ILE A 323 8.97 8.70 5.86
CA ILE A 323 7.95 9.70 6.16
C ILE A 323 8.55 11.11 6.00
N PHE A 324 7.79 12.03 5.42
CA PHE A 324 8.12 13.44 5.42
C PHE A 324 7.84 14.06 6.78
N VAL A 325 8.69 15.01 7.16
CA VAL A 325 8.54 15.85 8.36
C VAL A 325 8.38 17.28 7.87
N LEU A 326 7.19 17.83 8.00
CA LEU A 326 6.86 19.17 7.56
C LEU A 326 7.38 20.23 8.56
N PRO A 327 7.48 21.52 8.17
CA PRO A 327 8.06 22.57 9.01
C PRO A 327 7.35 22.81 10.34
N ASP A 328 6.05 22.57 10.40
CA ASP A 328 5.25 22.66 11.62
C ASP A 328 5.41 21.43 12.54
N GLY A 329 6.11 20.41 12.06
CA GLY A 329 6.34 19.16 12.74
C GLY A 329 5.30 18.08 12.44
N SER A 330 4.30 18.32 11.61
CA SER A 330 3.38 17.27 11.14
C SER A 330 4.13 16.24 10.28
N LEU A 331 3.52 15.06 10.08
CA LEU A 331 4.09 14.00 9.25
C LEU A 331 3.20 13.76 8.06
N ASP A 332 3.83 13.51 6.92
CA ASP A 332 3.13 13.35 5.65
C ASP A 332 3.79 12.27 4.79
N HIS A 333 3.00 11.58 3.99
CA HIS A 333 3.48 10.81 2.86
C HIS A 333 2.35 10.58 1.85
N ASP A 334 2.67 10.78 0.60
CA ASP A 334 1.82 10.42 -0.52
C ASP A 334 2.24 9.08 -1.14
N GLY A 335 1.40 8.53 -1.98
CA GLY A 335 1.68 7.33 -2.74
C GLY A 335 0.96 7.33 -4.08
N SER A 336 1.67 6.90 -5.12
CA SER A 336 1.11 6.70 -6.46
C SER A 336 1.71 5.44 -7.07
N TRP A 337 0.85 4.54 -7.52
CA TRP A 337 1.25 3.31 -8.20
C TRP A 337 0.09 2.71 -8.99
N ALA A 338 0.29 2.48 -10.29
CA ALA A 338 -0.65 1.77 -11.17
C ALA A 338 -2.10 2.25 -10.96
N GLY A 339 -2.35 3.56 -11.09
CA GLY A 339 -3.66 4.18 -10.95
C GLY A 339 -4.17 4.37 -9.51
N TYR A 340 -3.55 3.76 -8.49
CA TYR A 340 -3.86 4.08 -7.10
C TYR A 340 -3.09 5.32 -6.65
N VAL A 341 -3.77 6.20 -5.94
CA VAL A 341 -3.16 7.36 -5.27
C VAL A 341 -3.63 7.44 -3.82
N THR A 342 -2.73 7.75 -2.89
CA THR A 342 -3.00 7.81 -1.46
C THR A 342 -2.33 9.02 -0.83
N ALA A 343 -3.01 9.69 0.11
CA ALA A 343 -2.44 10.68 1.02
C ALA A 343 -2.57 10.17 2.46
N PHE A 344 -1.53 10.41 3.25
CA PHE A 344 -1.47 10.08 4.67
C PHE A 344 -0.84 11.22 5.43
N HIS A 345 -1.59 11.82 6.35
CA HIS A 345 -1.17 12.95 7.17
C HIS A 345 -1.36 12.68 8.66
N VAL A 346 -0.42 13.15 9.50
CA VAL A 346 -0.49 13.08 10.96
C VAL A 346 -0.15 14.45 11.54
N SER A 347 -1.05 15.02 12.31
CA SER A 347 -0.87 16.34 12.94
C SER A 347 0.42 16.45 13.78
N ALA A 348 0.91 17.67 13.96
CA ALA A 348 2.16 17.94 14.68
C ALA A 348 2.17 17.39 16.13
N ASP A 349 1.02 17.38 16.80
CA ASP A 349 0.84 16.84 18.15
C ASP A 349 0.58 15.31 18.17
N ARG A 350 0.54 14.66 16.97
CA ARG A 350 0.28 13.22 16.78
C ARG A 350 -1.10 12.75 17.23
N ARG A 351 -2.06 13.64 17.41
CA ARG A 351 -3.38 13.26 17.91
C ARG A 351 -4.38 13.02 16.79
N THR A 352 -4.28 13.77 15.70
CA THR A 352 -5.17 13.65 14.54
C THR A 352 -4.40 13.04 13.38
N ALA A 353 -5.04 12.14 12.65
CA ALA A 353 -4.53 11.59 11.40
C ALA A 353 -5.63 11.55 10.35
N VAL A 354 -5.26 11.80 9.11
CA VAL A 354 -6.13 11.68 7.94
C VAL A 354 -5.48 10.75 6.93
N ALA A 355 -6.28 9.88 6.32
CA ALA A 355 -5.86 9.06 5.20
C ALA A 355 -6.94 9.06 4.13
N VAL A 356 -6.53 9.20 2.89
CA VAL A 356 -7.38 9.15 1.70
C VAL A 356 -6.72 8.23 0.68
N SER A 357 -7.46 7.23 0.17
CA SER A 357 -6.97 6.37 -0.90
C SER A 357 -7.98 6.34 -2.03
N CYS A 358 -7.51 6.55 -3.25
CA CYS A 358 -8.32 6.60 -4.46
C CYS A 358 -7.85 5.52 -5.45
N ASN A 359 -8.76 5.07 -6.30
CA ASN A 359 -8.46 4.07 -7.33
C ASN A 359 -8.34 4.67 -8.74
N THR A 360 -7.99 5.93 -8.83
CA THR A 360 -7.61 6.60 -10.07
C THR A 360 -6.66 7.76 -9.77
N ASP A 361 -5.69 7.97 -10.65
CA ASP A 361 -4.73 9.07 -10.62
C ASP A 361 -5.33 10.43 -11.02
N ALA A 362 -6.56 10.43 -11.57
CA ALA A 362 -7.33 11.65 -11.78
C ALA A 362 -7.77 12.38 -10.49
N GLN A 363 -7.63 11.74 -9.32
CA GLN A 363 -8.00 12.31 -8.03
C GLN A 363 -6.79 12.93 -7.32
N ASP A 364 -7.07 13.97 -6.52
CA ASP A 364 -6.10 14.58 -5.62
C ASP A 364 -6.43 14.21 -4.17
N PRO A 365 -5.86 13.10 -3.66
CA PRO A 365 -6.10 12.68 -2.28
C PRO A 365 -5.50 13.66 -1.26
N GLY A 366 -4.45 14.42 -1.62
CA GLY A 366 -3.84 15.44 -0.77
C GLY A 366 -4.79 16.58 -0.48
N ALA A 367 -5.43 17.13 -1.52
CA ALA A 367 -6.43 18.19 -1.34
C ALA A 367 -7.64 17.74 -0.51
N ILE A 368 -8.09 16.48 -0.70
CA ILE A 368 -9.16 15.91 0.12
C ILE A 368 -8.71 15.77 1.58
N ALA A 369 -7.48 15.31 1.82
CA ALA A 369 -6.92 15.15 3.17
C ALA A 369 -6.80 16.50 3.89
N GLU A 370 -6.33 17.56 3.22
CA GLU A 370 -6.23 18.92 3.76
C GLU A 370 -7.60 19.46 4.16
N GLU A 371 -8.62 19.29 3.32
CA GLU A 371 -10.00 19.72 3.64
C GLU A 371 -10.55 18.97 4.85
N LEU A 372 -10.33 17.65 4.92
CA LEU A 372 -10.75 16.84 6.06
C LEU A 372 -10.02 17.25 7.34
N GLU A 373 -8.72 17.49 7.30
CA GLU A 373 -7.97 17.97 8.46
C GLU A 373 -8.52 19.29 8.97
N GLY A 374 -8.79 20.26 8.08
CA GLY A 374 -9.40 21.55 8.45
C GLY A 374 -10.80 21.46 9.04
N ILE A 375 -11.48 20.31 8.93
CA ILE A 375 -12.77 20.04 9.58
C ILE A 375 -12.57 19.58 11.04
N TRP A 376 -11.49 18.84 11.33
CA TRP A 376 -11.27 18.13 12.58
C TRP A 376 -10.21 18.75 13.51
N THR A 377 -9.51 19.79 13.05
CA THR A 377 -8.56 20.61 13.82
C THR A 377 -9.09 22.02 14.04
#